data_c716db43c94369ddbb6188d7f580ff62
#
_entry.id   c716db43c94369ddbb6188d7f580ff62
#
_cell.length_a   1.000
_cell.length_b   1.000
_cell.length_c   1.000
_cell.angle_alpha   90.00
_cell.angle_beta   90.00
_cell.angle_gamma   90.00
#
_symmetry.space_group_name_H-M   'P 1'
#
loop_
_entity.id
_entity.type
_entity.pdbx_description
1 polymer ?
#
loop_
_entity_poly.entity_id
_entity_poly.type
_entity_poly.pdbx_seq_one_letter_code
_entity_poly.pdbx_strand_id
1 'polypeptide(L)' 'MNLSEIKDKPISELVDIASELGLEDLGRLKKQEIIFRIFKHKASE' A
#
# COMPACT_ATOMS: atom_id res chain seq x y z
N MET A 1 6.63 9.90 2.33
CA MET A 1 6.25 8.76 3.18
C MET A 1 7.32 7.70 3.11
N ASN A 2 7.78 7.21 4.22
CA ASN A 2 8.83 6.19 4.19
C ASN A 2 8.29 4.83 4.61
N LEU A 3 9.13 3.80 4.47
CA LEU A 3 8.73 2.42 4.73
C LEU A 3 8.24 2.22 6.17
N SER A 4 8.89 2.85 7.13
CA SER A 4 8.51 2.69 8.53
C SER A 4 7.09 3.15 8.79
N GLU A 5 6.69 4.26 8.21
CA GLU A 5 5.35 4.79 8.39
C GLU A 5 4.29 3.88 7.79
N ILE A 6 4.55 3.39 6.59
CA ILE A 6 3.62 2.49 5.92
C ILE A 6 3.53 1.17 6.66
N LYS A 7 4.66 0.65 7.10
CA LYS A 7 4.72 -0.64 7.77
C LYS A 7 3.91 -0.65 9.08
N ASP A 8 3.88 0.47 9.77
CA ASP A 8 3.19 0.56 11.07
C ASP A 8 1.71 0.81 10.96
N LYS A 9 1.21 1.14 9.78
CA LYS A 9 -0.21 1.41 9.60
C LYS A 9 -1.02 0.11 9.55
N PRO A 10 -2.28 0.15 10.04
CA PRO A 10 -3.16 -1.01 9.91
C PRO A 10 -3.54 -1.23 8.44
N ILE A 11 -3.95 -2.47 8.14
CA ILE A 11 -4.25 -2.83 6.75
C ILE A 11 -5.36 -1.94 6.16
N SER A 12 -6.32 -1.52 6.97
CA SER A 12 -7.40 -0.66 6.46
C SER A 12 -6.87 0.68 5.94
N GLU A 13 -5.88 1.26 6.61
CA GLU A 13 -5.26 2.49 6.13
C GLU A 13 -4.42 2.24 4.88
N LEU A 14 -3.75 1.11 4.83
CA LEU A 14 -2.95 0.76 3.65
C LEU A 14 -3.84 0.59 2.43
N VAL A 15 -5.00 -0.02 2.61
CA VAL A 15 -5.96 -0.16 1.52
C VAL A 15 -6.42 1.21 1.03
N ASP A 16 -6.69 2.13 1.96
CA ASP A 16 -7.10 3.48 1.59
C ASP A 16 -6.01 4.19 0.78
N ILE A 17 -4.78 4.10 1.25
CA ILE A 17 -3.66 4.73 0.55
C ILE A 17 -3.50 4.15 -0.85
N ALA A 18 -3.53 2.83 -0.95
CA ALA A 18 -3.37 2.16 -2.23
C ALA A 18 -4.53 2.49 -3.18
N SER A 19 -5.73 2.59 -2.64
CA SER A 19 -6.90 2.95 -3.44
C SER A 19 -6.76 4.35 -4.02
N GLU A 20 -6.24 5.28 -3.23
CA GLU A 20 -6.00 6.64 -3.71
C GLU A 20 -4.96 6.67 -4.82
N LEU A 21 -4.04 5.72 -4.82
CA LEU A 21 -3.03 5.61 -5.86
C LEU A 21 -3.56 4.92 -7.13
N GLY A 22 -4.80 4.45 -7.09
CA GLY A 22 -5.40 3.77 -8.24
C GLY A 22 -5.15 2.28 -8.28
N LEU A 23 -4.67 1.70 -7.19
CA LEU A 23 -4.44 0.26 -7.14
C LEU A 23 -5.75 -0.50 -6.91
N GLU A 24 -5.86 -1.68 -7.50
CA GLU A 24 -7.07 -2.49 -7.43
C GLU A 24 -6.79 -3.87 -6.82
N ASP A 25 -7.88 -4.60 -6.53
CA ASP A 25 -7.83 -5.97 -6.01
C ASP A 25 -7.09 -6.07 -4.68
N LEU A 26 -7.14 -5.02 -3.90
CA LEU A 26 -6.42 -4.96 -2.63
C LEU A 26 -6.99 -5.93 -1.59
N GLY A 27 -8.27 -6.23 -1.69
CA GLY A 27 -8.90 -7.14 -0.73
C GLY A 27 -8.37 -8.56 -0.79
N ARG A 28 -7.69 -8.91 -1.88
CA ARG A 28 -7.10 -10.24 -2.04
C ARG A 28 -5.66 -10.30 -1.57
N LEU A 29 -5.08 -9.15 -1.24
CA LEU A 29 -3.68 -9.06 -0.89
C LEU A 29 -3.49 -9.07 0.61
N LYS A 30 -2.36 -9.60 1.03
CA LYS A 30 -1.95 -9.53 2.43
C LYS A 30 -1.29 -8.18 2.66
N LYS A 31 -1.15 -7.82 3.94
CA LYS A 31 -0.58 -6.53 4.31
C LYS A 31 0.77 -6.29 3.62
N GLN A 32 1.63 -7.29 3.63
CA GLN A 32 2.95 -7.16 3.01
C GLN A 32 2.86 -6.88 1.51
N GLU A 33 1.93 -7.52 0.85
CA GLU A 33 1.76 -7.32 -0.59
C GLU A 33 1.24 -5.93 -0.91
N ILE A 34 0.34 -5.43 -0.07
CA ILE A 34 -0.17 -4.07 -0.24
C ILE A 34 0.96 -3.06 -0.07
N ILE A 35 1.79 -3.25 0.95
CA ILE A 35 2.94 -2.39 1.18
C ILE A 35 3.85 -2.40 -0.03
N PHE A 36 4.12 -3.58 -0.56
CA PHE A 36 4.98 -3.74 -1.73
C PHE A 36 4.42 -2.98 -2.93
N ARG A 37 3.12 -3.09 -3.16
CA ARG A 37 2.50 -2.43 -4.30
C ARG A 37 2.54 -0.91 -4.17
N ILE A 38 2.34 -0.41 -2.96
CA ILE A 38 2.42 1.03 -2.71
C ILE A 38 3.83 1.53 -3.03
N PHE A 39 4.84 0.83 -2.55
CA PHE A 39 6.22 1.22 -2.82
C PHE A 39 6.57 1.16 -4.28
N LYS A 40 6.16 0.08 -4.93
CA LYS A 40 6.45 -0.10 -6.34
C LYS A 40 5.81 1.02 -7.17
N HIS A 41 4.60 1.40 -6.80
CA HIS A 41 3.90 2.48 -7.49
C HIS A 41 4.63 3.80 -7.34
N LYS A 42 5.05 4.09 -6.13
CA LYS A 42 5.76 5.34 -5.86
C LYS A 42 7.14 5.37 -6.50
N ALA A 43 7.80 4.24 -6.53
CA ALA A 43 9.11 4.15 -7.16
C ALA A 43 9.03 4.33 -8.68
N SER A 44 7.87 4.03 -9.26
CA SER A 44 7.67 4.17 -10.71
C SER A 44 7.42 5.59 -11.16
N GLU A 45 7.15 6.47 -10.22
CA GLU A 45 6.94 7.87 -10.56
C GLU A 45 8.28 8.51 -10.91
#